data_644c693d385992e0a92408c6c7866223
#
_entry.id   644c693d385992e0a92408c6c7866223
#
_cell.length_a   1.000
_cell.length_b   1.000
_cell.length_c   1.000
_cell.angle_alpha   90.00
_cell.angle_beta   90.00
_cell.angle_gamma   90.00
#
_symmetry.space_group_name_H-M   'P 1'
#
loop_
_entity.id
_entity.type
_entity.pdbx_description
1 polymer ?
#
loop_
_entity_poly.entity_id
_entity_poly.type
_entity_poly.pdbx_seq_one_letter_code
_entity_poly.pdbx_strand_id
1 'polypeptide(L)'
;MTEHLLQKQLEKKEMELKALLEITQAINDNVSEDSLYKIFKFTVLSNLRLKKFALFVFEDVWVGKVFYGLKSDLSKFLLDSGFSSVKEITPLKQITSNPVVDEFDLVIPVTHQDRTLALVFVEDKNQDSDHHGCDEKLGFLQALSNIILVAIENQKLAHQALHQEAYRKELEIARDVQ
;
A
#
# COMPACT_ATOMS: atom_id res chain seq x y z
N MET A 1 13.64 -32.43 -12.41
CA MET A 1 14.03 -31.07 -12.03
C MET A 1 12.94 -30.06 -12.36
N THR A 2 12.31 -30.13 -13.51
CA THR A 2 11.20 -29.26 -13.95
C THR A 2 9.92 -29.40 -13.12
N GLU A 3 9.53 -30.63 -12.73
CA GLU A 3 8.29 -30.90 -11.98
C GLU A 3 8.32 -30.31 -10.57
N HIS A 4 9.43 -30.47 -9.86
CA HIS A 4 9.61 -29.88 -8.53
C HIS A 4 9.61 -28.33 -8.53
N LEU A 5 10.17 -27.73 -9.59
CA LEU A 5 10.15 -26.28 -9.76
C LEU A 5 8.73 -25.75 -10.00
N LEU A 6 7.97 -26.47 -10.84
CA LEU A 6 6.59 -26.16 -11.16
C LEU A 6 5.69 -26.26 -9.93
N GLN A 7 5.88 -27.33 -9.14
CA GLN A 7 5.15 -27.53 -7.89
C GLN A 7 5.43 -26.40 -6.89
N LYS A 8 6.68 -25.97 -6.74
CA LYS A 8 7.05 -24.86 -5.86
C LYS A 8 6.46 -23.51 -6.33
N GLN A 9 6.39 -23.29 -7.65
CA GLN A 9 5.73 -22.11 -8.20
C GLN A 9 4.23 -22.15 -7.94
N LEU A 10 3.58 -23.30 -8.09
CA LEU A 10 2.16 -23.47 -7.80
C LEU A 10 1.85 -23.18 -6.33
N GLU A 11 2.59 -23.79 -5.40
CA GLU A 11 2.45 -23.55 -3.96
C GLU A 11 2.59 -22.07 -3.61
N LYS A 12 3.56 -21.37 -4.23
CA LYS A 12 3.73 -19.93 -4.05
C LYS A 12 2.50 -19.14 -4.51
N LYS A 13 1.96 -19.48 -5.68
CA LYS A 13 0.76 -18.81 -6.23
C LYS A 13 -0.50 -19.09 -5.41
N GLU A 14 -0.63 -20.29 -4.87
CA GLU A 14 -1.71 -20.63 -3.93
C GLU A 14 -1.62 -19.81 -2.64
N MET A 15 -0.43 -19.61 -2.09
CA MET A 15 -0.21 -18.76 -0.93
C MET A 15 -0.54 -17.28 -1.21
N GLU A 16 -0.11 -16.76 -2.36
CA GLU A 16 -0.43 -15.38 -2.79
C GLU A 16 -1.95 -15.20 -2.94
N LEU A 17 -2.64 -16.15 -3.59
CA LEU A 17 -4.09 -16.13 -3.75
C LEU A 17 -4.82 -16.18 -2.42
N LYS A 18 -4.40 -17.07 -1.51
CA LYS A 18 -4.96 -17.18 -0.17
C LYS A 18 -4.82 -15.86 0.60
N ALA A 19 -3.67 -15.22 0.53
CA ALA A 19 -3.43 -13.94 1.16
C ALA A 19 -4.37 -12.84 0.63
N LEU A 20 -4.61 -12.79 -0.68
CA LEU A 20 -5.55 -11.84 -1.29
C LEU A 20 -6.99 -12.12 -0.86
N LEU A 21 -7.39 -13.39 -0.74
CA LEU A 21 -8.73 -13.77 -0.24
C LEU A 21 -8.93 -13.34 1.22
N GLU A 22 -7.95 -13.58 2.09
CA GLU A 22 -8.02 -13.18 3.51
C GLU A 22 -8.16 -11.66 3.67
N ILE A 23 -7.45 -10.89 2.85
CA ILE A 23 -7.56 -9.42 2.84
C ILE A 23 -8.92 -8.98 2.32
N THR A 24 -9.41 -9.58 1.24
CA THR A 24 -10.73 -9.27 0.70
C THR A 24 -11.83 -9.56 1.72
N GLN A 25 -11.70 -10.63 2.48
CA GLN A 25 -12.63 -10.94 3.56
C GLN A 25 -12.58 -9.89 4.68
N ALA A 26 -11.39 -9.50 5.12
CA ALA A 26 -11.23 -8.44 6.12
C ALA A 26 -11.84 -7.10 5.68
N ILE A 27 -11.72 -6.77 4.38
CA ILE A 27 -12.36 -5.59 3.79
C ILE A 27 -13.89 -5.71 3.85
N ASN A 28 -14.45 -6.88 3.47
CA ASN A 28 -15.89 -7.12 3.52
C ASN A 28 -16.44 -7.12 4.94
N ASP A 29 -15.65 -7.52 5.92
CA ASP A 29 -15.99 -7.47 7.34
C ASP A 29 -15.89 -6.05 7.94
N ASN A 30 -15.60 -5.04 7.12
CA ASN A 30 -15.45 -3.63 7.51
C ASN A 30 -14.51 -3.41 8.70
N VAL A 31 -13.39 -4.12 8.73
CA VAL A 31 -12.38 -3.88 9.76
C VAL A 31 -11.82 -2.45 9.66
N SER A 32 -11.34 -1.92 10.77
CA SER A 32 -10.82 -0.55 10.81
C SER A 32 -9.60 -0.35 9.90
N GLU A 33 -9.37 0.90 9.47
CA GLU A 33 -8.21 1.30 8.68
C GLU A 33 -6.89 0.81 9.31
N ASP A 34 -6.71 1.01 10.63
CA ASP A 34 -5.52 0.54 11.36
C ASP A 34 -5.36 -0.98 11.30
N SER A 35 -6.45 -1.72 11.33
CA SER A 35 -6.43 -3.18 11.19
C SER A 35 -6.03 -3.61 9.78
N LEU A 36 -6.51 -2.91 8.75
CA LEU A 36 -6.10 -3.15 7.36
C LEU A 36 -4.60 -2.90 7.15
N TYR A 37 -4.03 -1.84 7.74
CA TYR A 37 -2.58 -1.61 7.69
C TYR A 37 -1.77 -2.70 8.43
N LYS A 38 -2.28 -3.23 9.54
CA LYS A 38 -1.65 -4.35 10.25
C LYS A 38 -1.69 -5.63 9.42
N ILE A 39 -2.84 -5.93 8.80
CA ILE A 39 -3.00 -7.07 7.89
C ILE A 39 -2.05 -6.92 6.70
N PHE A 40 -1.99 -5.76 6.07
CA PHE A 40 -1.06 -5.46 4.99
C PHE A 40 0.38 -5.75 5.40
N LYS A 41 0.83 -5.18 6.51
CA LYS A 41 2.18 -5.40 7.04
C LYS A 41 2.49 -6.89 7.24
N PHE A 42 1.59 -7.61 7.90
CA PHE A 42 1.74 -9.04 8.17
C PHE A 42 1.81 -9.85 6.88
N THR A 43 0.92 -9.58 5.92
CA THR A 43 0.87 -10.27 4.63
C THR A 43 2.14 -10.03 3.81
N VAL A 44 2.63 -8.80 3.75
CA VAL A 44 3.89 -8.46 3.07
C VAL A 44 5.07 -9.23 3.69
N LEU A 45 5.17 -9.25 5.00
CA LEU A 45 6.24 -9.95 5.69
C LEU A 45 6.19 -11.46 5.49
N SER A 46 4.99 -12.06 5.56
CA SER A 46 4.80 -13.50 5.45
C SER A 46 5.08 -14.01 4.04
N ASN A 47 4.63 -13.29 3.01
CA ASN A 47 4.69 -13.76 1.62
C ASN A 47 5.93 -13.30 0.87
N LEU A 48 6.42 -12.07 1.12
CA LEU A 48 7.48 -11.47 0.31
C LEU A 48 8.86 -11.53 0.96
N ARG A 49 8.92 -11.73 2.28
CA ARG A 49 10.17 -11.76 3.05
C ARG A 49 11.05 -10.54 2.81
N LEU A 50 10.43 -9.37 2.65
CA LEU A 50 11.15 -8.12 2.50
C LEU A 50 11.90 -7.77 3.78
N LYS A 51 13.12 -7.27 3.65
CA LYS A 51 13.93 -6.83 4.79
C LYS A 51 13.54 -5.45 5.27
N LYS A 52 13.15 -4.59 4.32
CA LYS A 52 12.73 -3.22 4.60
C LYS A 52 11.62 -2.82 3.66
N PHE A 53 10.61 -2.18 4.20
CA PHE A 53 9.60 -1.47 3.40
C PHE A 53 8.93 -0.37 4.22
N ALA A 54 8.38 0.60 3.52
CA ALA A 54 7.54 1.65 4.09
C ALA A 54 6.36 1.94 3.19
N LEU A 55 5.22 2.27 3.78
CA LEU A 55 4.02 2.71 3.09
C LEU A 55 3.70 4.14 3.50
N PHE A 56 3.67 5.04 2.53
CA PHE A 56 3.18 6.41 2.68
C PHE A 56 1.87 6.57 1.94
N VAL A 57 0.89 7.20 2.57
CA VAL A 57 -0.43 7.48 2.02
C VAL A 57 -0.61 8.98 1.88
N PHE A 58 -1.26 9.41 0.80
CA PHE A 58 -1.55 10.81 0.56
C PHE A 58 -2.84 11.23 1.27
N GLU A 59 -2.72 12.10 2.28
CA GLU A 59 -3.83 12.70 3.05
C GLU A 59 -3.63 14.22 3.09
N ASP A 60 -3.75 14.90 1.92
CA ASP A 60 -3.32 16.29 1.68
C ASP A 60 -1.80 16.49 1.73
N VAL A 61 -1.13 15.74 2.57
CA VAL A 61 0.33 15.54 2.63
C VAL A 61 0.63 14.04 2.68
N TRP A 62 1.87 13.68 2.38
CA TRP A 62 2.32 12.30 2.51
C TRP A 62 2.51 11.90 3.97
N VAL A 63 1.75 10.92 4.43
CA VAL A 63 1.80 10.39 5.80
C VAL A 63 2.30 8.96 5.79
N GLY A 64 3.33 8.67 6.57
CA GLY A 64 3.83 7.31 6.75
C GLY A 64 2.88 6.49 7.63
N LYS A 65 2.36 5.38 7.11
CA LYS A 65 1.39 4.50 7.79
C LYS A 65 2.00 3.18 8.25
N VAL A 66 2.93 2.62 7.48
CA VAL A 66 3.56 1.33 7.80
C VAL A 66 5.07 1.44 7.60
N PHE A 67 5.81 0.93 8.57
CA PHE A 67 7.27 0.89 8.53
C PHE A 67 7.77 -0.47 9.01
N TYR A 68 8.81 -0.99 8.37
CA TYR A 68 9.48 -2.21 8.77
C TYR A 68 10.96 -2.22 8.38
N GLY A 69 11.80 -2.69 9.30
CA GLY A 69 13.22 -2.93 9.07
C GLY A 69 14.10 -1.68 8.96
N LEU A 70 13.57 -0.51 9.30
CA LEU A 70 14.29 0.77 9.19
C LEU A 70 15.24 0.99 10.35
N LYS A 71 16.34 1.67 10.06
CA LYS A 71 17.31 2.14 11.07
C LYS A 71 16.92 3.51 11.61
N SER A 72 16.26 4.32 10.79
CA SER A 72 15.84 5.68 11.09
C SER A 72 14.35 5.74 11.39
N ASP A 73 13.94 6.68 12.26
CA ASP A 73 12.52 6.98 12.48
C ASP A 73 12.01 7.89 11.36
N LEU A 74 11.29 7.31 10.41
CA LEU A 74 10.70 8.01 9.28
C LEU A 74 9.27 8.51 9.55
N SER A 75 8.73 8.35 10.75
CA SER A 75 7.35 8.75 11.08
C SER A 75 7.11 10.25 10.91
N LYS A 76 8.16 11.06 11.02
CA LYS A 76 8.14 12.53 10.82
C LYS A 76 8.70 12.97 9.48
N PHE A 77 9.05 12.02 8.61
CA PHE A 77 9.61 12.34 7.31
C PHE A 77 8.50 12.83 6.37
N LEU A 78 8.70 14.02 5.82
CA LEU A 78 7.82 14.62 4.82
C LEU A 78 8.40 14.32 3.43
N LEU A 79 7.62 13.61 2.62
CA LEU A 79 7.91 13.46 1.20
C LEU A 79 7.60 14.76 0.48
N ASP A 80 8.47 15.15 -0.45
CA ASP A 80 8.27 16.34 -1.26
C ASP A 80 7.22 16.12 -2.37
N SER A 81 6.85 17.19 -3.06
CA SER A 81 5.84 17.16 -4.13
C SER A 81 6.29 16.34 -5.37
N GLY A 82 7.58 16.07 -5.52
CA GLY A 82 8.10 15.28 -6.64
C GLY A 82 7.56 13.85 -6.66
N PHE A 83 7.23 13.32 -5.50
CA PHE A 83 6.66 11.97 -5.39
C PHE A 83 5.23 11.85 -5.92
N SER A 84 4.47 12.92 -6.02
CA SER A 84 3.10 12.90 -6.57
C SER A 84 3.06 12.61 -8.08
N SER A 85 4.17 12.79 -8.79
CA SER A 85 4.29 12.52 -10.22
C SER A 85 4.65 11.07 -10.55
N VAL A 86 4.98 10.25 -9.55
CA VAL A 86 5.37 8.85 -9.73
C VAL A 86 4.16 8.02 -10.14
N LYS A 87 4.19 7.45 -11.34
CA LYS A 87 3.11 6.64 -11.93
C LYS A 87 3.51 5.19 -12.20
N GLU A 88 4.80 4.91 -12.19
CA GLU A 88 5.36 3.59 -12.46
C GLU A 88 6.39 3.24 -11.37
N ILE A 89 6.72 1.95 -11.27
CA ILE A 89 7.79 1.49 -10.38
C ILE A 89 9.09 2.16 -10.81
N THR A 90 9.67 2.94 -9.93
CA THR A 90 10.81 3.80 -10.25
C THR A 90 11.92 3.64 -9.21
N PRO A 91 13.20 3.58 -9.64
CA PRO A 91 14.33 3.66 -8.72
C PRO A 91 14.33 5.00 -7.96
N LEU A 92 14.42 4.95 -6.64
CA LEU A 92 14.36 6.16 -5.80
C LEU A 92 15.43 7.19 -6.11
N LYS A 93 16.63 6.74 -6.48
CA LYS A 93 17.75 7.62 -6.88
C LYS A 93 17.44 8.52 -8.07
N GLN A 94 16.41 8.19 -8.87
CA GLN A 94 15.98 9.02 -9.99
C GLN A 94 15.01 10.14 -9.56
N ILE A 95 14.42 10.03 -8.39
CA ILE A 95 13.40 10.97 -7.91
C ILE A 95 13.99 11.97 -6.91
N THR A 96 14.84 11.50 -6.03
CA THR A 96 15.37 12.33 -4.95
C THR A 96 16.78 11.92 -4.54
N SER A 97 17.55 12.86 -4.01
CA SER A 97 18.86 12.64 -3.38
C SER A 97 18.79 12.66 -1.85
N ASN A 98 17.61 12.57 -1.27
CA ASN A 98 17.44 12.63 0.17
C ASN A 98 18.02 11.37 0.84
N PRO A 99 18.65 11.47 2.04
CA PRO A 99 19.23 10.33 2.77
C PRO A 99 18.27 9.18 3.11
N VAL A 100 16.97 9.44 3.14
CA VAL A 100 15.94 8.40 3.28
C VAL A 100 16.01 7.38 2.14
N VAL A 101 16.43 7.82 0.97
CA VAL A 101 16.65 6.98 -0.21
C VAL A 101 17.72 5.93 0.02
N ASP A 102 18.68 6.17 0.91
CA ASP A 102 19.75 5.21 1.21
C ASP A 102 19.24 3.95 1.91
N GLU A 103 18.03 4.00 2.46
CA GLU A 103 17.38 2.84 3.08
C GLU A 103 16.55 2.00 2.11
N PHE A 104 16.17 2.56 0.93
CA PHE A 104 15.31 1.92 -0.06
C PHE A 104 15.86 2.10 -1.48
N ASP A 105 15.52 1.19 -2.36
CA ASP A 105 15.97 1.21 -3.75
C ASP A 105 14.87 1.60 -4.74
N LEU A 106 13.64 1.14 -4.48
CA LEU A 106 12.50 1.31 -5.38
C LEU A 106 11.31 1.94 -4.68
N VAL A 107 10.52 2.66 -5.46
CA VAL A 107 9.18 3.12 -5.09
C VAL A 107 8.14 2.52 -6.02
N ILE A 108 7.06 2.01 -5.44
CA ILE A 108 5.91 1.41 -6.12
C ILE A 108 4.72 2.33 -5.88
N PRO A 109 4.18 2.98 -6.92
CA PRO A 109 2.98 3.81 -6.76
C PRO A 109 1.73 2.93 -6.68
N VAL A 110 0.81 3.34 -5.82
CA VAL A 110 -0.55 2.82 -5.74
C VAL A 110 -1.49 3.88 -6.29
N THR A 111 -2.08 3.60 -7.44
CA THR A 111 -2.91 4.57 -8.16
C THR A 111 -4.37 4.13 -8.24
N HIS A 112 -5.28 5.08 -8.14
CA HIS A 112 -6.70 4.89 -8.37
C HIS A 112 -7.28 6.11 -9.09
N GLN A 113 -8.00 5.90 -10.20
CA GLN A 113 -8.61 6.96 -11.01
C GLN A 113 -7.61 8.11 -11.32
N ASP A 114 -6.45 7.77 -11.86
CA ASP A 114 -5.35 8.69 -12.21
C ASP A 114 -4.69 9.48 -11.04
N ARG A 115 -5.12 9.21 -9.81
CA ARG A 115 -4.51 9.78 -8.60
C ARG A 115 -3.58 8.77 -7.94
N THR A 116 -2.42 9.21 -7.48
CA THR A 116 -1.55 8.41 -6.64
C THR A 116 -2.04 8.49 -5.20
N LEU A 117 -2.57 7.38 -4.68
CA LEU A 117 -3.08 7.29 -3.31
C LEU A 117 -1.98 7.00 -2.30
N ALA A 118 -1.00 6.21 -2.70
CA ALA A 118 0.07 5.80 -1.81
C ALA A 118 1.36 5.46 -2.57
N LEU A 119 2.44 5.37 -1.82
CA LEU A 119 3.76 4.97 -2.28
C LEU A 119 4.31 3.91 -1.35
N VAL A 120 4.74 2.79 -1.92
CA VAL A 120 5.43 1.72 -1.18
C VAL A 120 6.91 1.77 -1.52
N PHE A 121 7.73 2.02 -0.52
CA PHE A 121 9.19 1.99 -0.64
C PHE A 121 9.71 0.61 -0.26
N VAL A 122 10.60 0.05 -1.04
CA VAL A 122 11.19 -1.27 -0.81
C VAL A 122 12.69 -1.27 -0.99
N GLU A 123 13.38 -2.13 -0.23
CA GLU A 123 14.78 -2.46 -0.46
C GLU A 123 14.85 -3.62 -1.46
N ASP A 124 15.48 -3.38 -2.61
CA ASP A 124 15.76 -4.38 -3.63
C ASP A 124 17.24 -4.79 -3.58
N LYS A 125 17.58 -5.72 -2.70
CA LYS A 125 18.96 -6.25 -2.62
C LYS A 125 19.23 -7.39 -3.59
N ASN A 126 18.27 -7.79 -4.42
CA ASN A 126 18.46 -8.87 -5.38
C ASN A 126 19.03 -8.34 -6.70
N GLN A 127 20.20 -7.71 -6.67
CA GLN A 127 21.04 -7.58 -7.87
C GLN A 127 21.66 -8.92 -8.32
N ASP A 128 21.43 -10.00 -7.55
CA ASP A 128 21.89 -11.34 -7.88
C ASP A 128 20.76 -12.20 -8.47
N SER A 129 20.76 -12.30 -9.79
CA SER A 129 20.50 -13.48 -10.63
C SER A 129 19.08 -13.99 -10.89
N ASP A 130 17.96 -13.32 -10.60
CA ASP A 130 16.70 -13.78 -11.21
C ASP A 130 15.71 -12.60 -11.39
N HIS A 131 15.84 -11.90 -12.53
CA HIS A 131 14.94 -10.78 -12.90
C HIS A 131 13.45 -11.18 -12.84
N HIS A 132 13.10 -12.41 -13.21
CA HIS A 132 11.73 -12.90 -13.17
C HIS A 132 11.13 -13.01 -11.74
N GLY A 133 11.92 -13.41 -10.76
CA GLY A 133 11.45 -13.54 -9.38
C GLY A 133 11.24 -12.21 -8.66
N CYS A 134 11.95 -11.17 -9.08
CA CYS A 134 11.80 -9.82 -8.53
C CYS A 134 10.52 -9.17 -9.06
N ASP A 135 10.28 -9.20 -10.36
CA ASP A 135 9.09 -8.62 -11.00
C ASP A 135 7.79 -9.22 -10.46
N GLU A 136 7.76 -10.53 -10.21
CA GLU A 136 6.59 -11.18 -9.60
C GLU A 136 6.32 -10.70 -8.17
N LYS A 137 7.35 -10.51 -7.36
CA LYS A 137 7.20 -10.02 -5.98
C LYS A 137 6.69 -8.57 -5.96
N LEU A 138 7.24 -7.73 -6.82
CA LEU A 138 6.81 -6.34 -6.96
C LEU A 138 5.36 -6.25 -7.48
N GLY A 139 5.01 -7.09 -8.45
CA GLY A 139 3.63 -7.18 -8.96
C GLY A 139 2.63 -7.61 -7.89
N PHE A 140 2.97 -8.62 -7.07
CA PHE A 140 2.12 -9.04 -5.95
C PHE A 140 1.99 -7.93 -4.91
N LEU A 141 3.09 -7.27 -4.53
CA LEU A 141 3.07 -6.16 -3.58
C LEU A 141 2.22 -5.00 -4.09
N GLN A 142 2.32 -4.68 -5.38
CA GLN A 142 1.50 -3.64 -6.00
C GLN A 142 0.00 -4.01 -5.99
N ALA A 143 -0.35 -5.25 -6.37
CA ALA A 143 -1.73 -5.73 -6.34
C ALA A 143 -2.31 -5.70 -4.91
N LEU A 144 -1.56 -6.19 -3.93
CA LEU A 144 -1.93 -6.18 -2.52
C LEU A 144 -2.17 -4.75 -2.01
N SER A 145 -1.25 -3.85 -2.32
CA SER A 145 -1.35 -2.45 -1.95
C SER A 145 -2.57 -1.78 -2.58
N ASN A 146 -2.82 -2.01 -3.87
CA ASN A 146 -3.99 -1.48 -4.57
C ASN A 146 -5.30 -1.93 -3.91
N ILE A 147 -5.44 -3.22 -3.61
CA ILE A 147 -6.67 -3.76 -2.99
C ILE A 147 -6.94 -3.07 -1.65
N ILE A 148 -5.95 -2.99 -0.79
CA ILE A 148 -6.12 -2.40 0.55
C ILE A 148 -6.35 -0.90 0.48
N LEU A 149 -5.55 -0.18 -0.29
CA LEU A 149 -5.63 1.28 -0.32
C LEU A 149 -6.92 1.78 -0.99
N VAL A 150 -7.37 1.10 -2.05
CA VAL A 150 -8.66 1.43 -2.68
C VAL A 150 -9.82 1.11 -1.73
N ALA A 151 -9.74 0.03 -0.95
CA ALA A 151 -10.76 -0.28 0.05
C ALA A 151 -10.81 0.77 1.17
N ILE A 152 -9.66 1.21 1.68
CA ILE A 152 -9.58 2.29 2.68
C ILE A 152 -10.16 3.59 2.12
N GLU A 153 -9.81 3.96 0.90
CA GLU A 153 -10.36 5.16 0.25
C GLU A 153 -11.88 5.08 0.10
N ASN A 154 -12.40 3.92 -0.34
CA ASN A 154 -13.85 3.72 -0.45
C ASN A 154 -14.54 3.79 0.91
N GLN A 155 -13.98 3.24 1.97
CA GLN A 155 -14.52 3.36 3.33
C GLN A 155 -14.56 4.83 3.79
N LYS A 156 -13.50 5.60 3.54
CA LYS A 156 -13.46 7.03 3.86
C LYS A 156 -14.53 7.81 3.12
N LEU A 157 -14.68 7.58 1.81
CA LEU A 157 -15.70 8.23 0.99
C LEU A 157 -17.12 7.90 1.45
N ALA A 158 -17.41 6.63 1.78
CA ALA A 158 -18.69 6.21 2.31
C ALA A 158 -19.01 6.89 3.65
N HIS A 159 -18.04 6.98 4.54
CA HIS A 159 -18.18 7.67 5.83
C HIS A 159 -18.46 9.17 5.65
N GLN A 160 -17.75 9.83 4.75
CA GLN A 160 -17.97 11.25 4.43
C GLN A 160 -19.36 11.50 3.86
N ALA A 161 -19.84 10.65 2.94
CA ALA A 161 -21.17 10.75 2.35
C ALA A 161 -22.29 10.63 3.40
N LEU A 162 -22.17 9.66 4.32
CA LEU A 162 -23.10 9.48 5.42
C LEU A 162 -23.14 10.69 6.36
N HIS A 163 -21.99 11.26 6.65
CA HIS A 163 -21.88 12.43 7.53
C HIS A 163 -22.50 13.68 6.90
N GLN A 164 -22.29 13.89 5.60
CA GLN A 164 -22.90 14.97 4.85
C GLN A 164 -24.42 14.83 4.78
N GLU A 165 -24.94 13.62 4.59
CA GLU A 165 -26.38 13.37 4.56
C GLU A 165 -27.03 13.62 5.93
N ALA A 166 -26.39 13.16 7.02
CA ALA A 166 -26.86 13.41 8.37
C ALA A 166 -26.92 14.93 8.67
N TYR A 167 -25.85 15.65 8.34
CA TYR A 167 -25.78 17.11 8.52
C TYR A 167 -26.87 17.85 7.73
N ARG A 168 -27.11 17.43 6.48
CA ARG A 168 -28.18 17.99 5.65
C ARG A 168 -29.56 17.78 6.28
N LYS A 169 -29.85 16.58 6.81
CA LYS A 169 -31.11 16.29 7.49
C LYS A 169 -31.30 17.14 8.75
N GLU A 170 -30.24 17.33 9.54
CA GLU A 170 -30.30 18.21 10.71
C GLU A 170 -30.62 19.66 10.34
N LEU A 171 -30.03 20.19 9.25
CA LEU A 171 -30.33 21.52 8.75
C LEU A 171 -31.78 21.65 8.26
N GLU A 172 -32.33 20.65 7.56
CA GLU A 172 -33.70 20.61 7.12
C GLU A 172 -34.66 20.64 8.32
N ILE A 173 -34.44 19.84 9.34
CA ILE A 173 -35.22 19.82 10.58
C ILE A 173 -35.15 21.17 11.29
N ALA A 174 -33.97 21.77 11.41
CA ALA A 174 -33.82 23.08 12.04
C ALA A 174 -34.54 24.20 11.28
N ARG A 175 -34.68 24.06 9.98
CA ARG A 175 -35.38 25.03 9.10
C ARG A 175 -36.89 24.89 9.22
N ASP A 176 -37.41 23.70 9.41
CA ASP A 176 -38.85 23.43 9.55
C ASP A 176 -39.39 23.82 10.95
N VAL A 177 -38.51 23.97 11.94
CA VAL A 177 -38.86 24.39 13.31
C VAL A 177 -38.90 25.91 13.48
N GLN A 178 -38.38 26.67 12.52
CA GLN A 178 -38.47 28.14 12.48
C GLN A 178 -39.68 28.58 11.66
#